data_bec4720edca0c2f191289d03aa0f5799
#
_entry.id   bec4720edca0c2f191289d03aa0f5799
#
_cell.length_a   1.000
_cell.length_b   1.000
_cell.length_c   1.000
_cell.angle_alpha   90.00
_cell.angle_beta   90.00
_cell.angle_gamma   90.00
#
_symmetry.space_group_name_H-M   'P 1'
#
loop_
_entity.id
_entity.type
_entity.pdbx_description
1 polymer ?
#
loop_
_entity_poly.entity_id
_entity_poly.type
_entity_poly.pdbx_seq_one_letter_code
_entity_poly.pdbx_strand_id
1 'polypeptide(L)'
;MKHNSVCLLLLFTVFLMVGNTGVYAEKVTCKLGNPTQPDETAPKGELDNLKLIWDDEFDGTGRPDDTKWKFETGFQRNHEDQWYQKSNAYLDGKGHLVIEGRKERILNPDYQPGSSDWKKNRRYAEYTSASMQSRFIYKYGKVVVRAKIPIASGSWPAIWQVGNLWEWPLGGEIDIMESYPANGQPAIHANYCWGADKRWSGIWKSVAKPLSYFTDKDKNWVKKYHVWALDWSKDMLKISVDGELVNEISTSKTFNGSGGGASSGGYQNPFNNDINGFGDLIWLNLALGGDNGGKINDKAFPMRYYIDYVRVYQ
;
A
#
# COMPACT_ATOMS: atom_id res chain seq x y z
N MET A 1 -11.85 35.82 8.28
CA MET A 1 -11.64 36.37 6.93
C MET A 1 -11.10 35.21 6.10
N LYS A 2 -11.90 34.76 5.16
CA LYS A 2 -11.55 33.61 4.30
C LYS A 2 -10.65 34.12 3.17
N HIS A 3 -9.43 33.64 3.06
CA HIS A 3 -8.62 33.86 1.87
C HIS A 3 -8.88 32.73 0.89
N ASN A 4 -9.69 33.01 -0.12
CA ASN A 4 -9.81 32.20 -1.31
C ASN A 4 -8.58 32.45 -2.18
N SER A 5 -7.69 31.47 -2.29
CA SER A 5 -6.68 31.46 -3.34
C SER A 5 -7.34 30.95 -4.62
N VAL A 6 -7.68 31.92 -5.48
CA VAL A 6 -8.17 31.69 -6.83
C VAL A 6 -6.96 31.28 -7.68
N CYS A 7 -6.99 30.08 -8.24
CA CYS A 7 -6.07 29.68 -9.30
C CYS A 7 -6.37 30.55 -10.53
N LEU A 8 -5.52 31.54 -10.80
CA LEU A 8 -5.69 32.48 -11.90
C LEU A 8 -5.38 31.77 -13.22
N LEU A 9 -6.43 31.47 -13.96
CA LEU A 9 -6.33 31.01 -15.35
C LEU A 9 -5.94 32.25 -16.20
N LEU A 10 -4.66 32.35 -16.55
CA LEU A 10 -4.20 33.34 -17.53
C LEU A 10 -4.53 32.80 -18.92
N LEU A 11 -5.67 33.21 -19.46
CA LEU A 11 -5.98 33.14 -20.90
C LEU A 11 -5.17 34.21 -21.62
N PHE A 12 -4.10 33.80 -22.30
CA PHE A 12 -3.47 34.64 -23.31
C PHE A 12 -4.20 34.45 -24.63
N THR A 13 -4.97 35.43 -25.03
CA THR A 13 -5.48 35.56 -26.39
C THR A 13 -4.34 36.05 -27.28
N VAL A 14 -3.79 35.17 -28.10
CA VAL A 14 -2.84 35.56 -29.15
C VAL A 14 -3.58 35.65 -30.47
N PHE A 15 -3.49 36.80 -31.09
CA PHE A 15 -3.99 37.10 -32.43
C PHE A 15 -3.42 36.18 -33.50
N LEU A 16 -4.28 35.63 -34.37
CA LEU A 16 -3.91 34.83 -35.54
C LEU A 16 -3.06 35.65 -36.53
N MET A 17 -1.83 35.20 -36.71
CA MET A 17 -1.20 35.31 -38.03
C MET A 17 -1.02 33.90 -38.60
N VAL A 18 -1.53 33.69 -39.80
CA VAL A 18 -1.51 32.46 -40.53
C VAL A 18 -0.08 32.13 -40.94
N GLY A 19 0.49 31.12 -40.31
CA GLY A 19 1.75 30.50 -40.67
C GLY A 19 1.72 29.08 -40.19
N ASN A 20 1.85 28.13 -41.14
CA ASN A 20 1.75 26.68 -40.99
C ASN A 20 2.88 26.18 -40.03
N THR A 21 2.62 26.11 -38.75
CA THR A 21 3.49 25.47 -37.77
C THR A 21 2.62 24.71 -36.77
N GLY A 22 2.90 23.41 -36.62
CA GLY A 22 2.15 22.53 -35.74
C GLY A 22 2.11 23.08 -34.32
N VAL A 23 0.91 23.23 -33.79
CA VAL A 23 0.68 23.57 -32.38
C VAL A 23 1.05 22.35 -31.55
N TYR A 24 2.25 22.36 -30.97
CA TYR A 24 2.57 21.48 -29.86
C TYR A 24 1.80 22.01 -28.64
N ALA A 25 0.74 21.29 -28.26
CA ALA A 25 0.13 21.52 -26.95
C ALA A 25 1.20 21.23 -25.89
N GLU A 26 1.65 22.25 -25.18
CA GLU A 26 2.45 22.04 -23.96
C GLU A 26 1.62 21.18 -23.02
N LYS A 27 2.09 19.94 -22.78
CA LYS A 27 1.53 19.08 -21.75
C LYS A 27 1.81 19.73 -20.39
N VAL A 28 0.76 20.24 -19.77
CA VAL A 28 0.82 20.68 -18.38
C VAL A 28 0.92 19.42 -17.55
N THR A 29 2.14 19.01 -17.20
CA THR A 29 2.38 18.01 -16.17
C THR A 29 1.99 18.64 -14.84
N CYS A 30 0.82 18.29 -14.31
CA CYS A 30 0.50 18.57 -12.93
C CYS A 30 1.49 17.80 -12.05
N LYS A 31 2.46 18.50 -11.47
CA LYS A 31 3.24 17.94 -10.37
C LYS A 31 2.24 17.57 -9.28
N LEU A 32 2.42 16.38 -8.68
CA LEU A 32 1.74 16.04 -7.43
C LEU A 32 1.82 17.25 -6.50
N GLY A 33 0.70 17.72 -5.97
CA GLY A 33 0.65 18.80 -4.98
C GLY A 33 1.62 18.49 -3.85
N ASN A 34 2.09 19.50 -3.14
CA ASN A 34 3.07 19.27 -2.07
C ASN A 34 2.50 18.25 -1.08
N PRO A 35 3.00 16.99 -1.06
CA PRO A 35 2.41 15.90 -0.28
C PRO A 35 2.54 16.11 1.24
N THR A 36 3.29 17.12 1.66
CA THR A 36 3.43 17.49 3.06
C THR A 36 2.29 18.38 3.57
N GLN A 37 1.40 18.84 2.68
CA GLN A 37 0.19 19.59 3.03
C GLN A 37 -0.94 18.60 3.33
N PRO A 38 -1.48 18.56 4.57
CA PRO A 38 -2.50 17.58 4.96
C PRO A 38 -3.79 17.62 4.13
N ASP A 39 -4.12 18.81 3.59
CA ASP A 39 -5.39 19.08 2.91
C ASP A 39 -5.26 19.15 1.38
N GLU A 40 -4.05 18.96 0.82
CA GLU A 40 -3.85 18.93 -0.63
C GLU A 40 -4.01 17.52 -1.17
N THR A 41 -5.05 17.30 -1.98
CA THR A 41 -5.19 16.11 -2.79
C THR A 41 -4.58 16.36 -4.17
N ALA A 42 -3.76 15.42 -4.65
CA ALA A 42 -3.27 15.49 -6.02
C ALA A 42 -4.45 15.37 -7.00
N PRO A 43 -4.54 16.22 -8.04
CA PRO A 43 -5.62 16.12 -9.02
C PRO A 43 -5.59 14.75 -9.69
N LYS A 44 -6.79 14.22 -9.97
CA LYS A 44 -6.95 13.05 -10.85
C LYS A 44 -6.52 13.45 -12.27
N GLY A 45 -5.94 12.51 -12.99
CA GLY A 45 -5.62 12.73 -14.37
C GLY A 45 -4.42 11.93 -14.84
N GLU A 46 -3.72 12.48 -15.81
CA GLU A 46 -2.49 11.90 -16.34
C GLU A 46 -1.33 12.20 -15.37
N LEU A 47 -0.53 11.19 -15.04
CA LEU A 47 0.64 11.29 -14.20
C LEU A 47 1.85 10.69 -14.92
N ASP A 48 2.93 11.46 -15.07
CA ASP A 48 4.17 11.01 -15.75
C ASP A 48 3.91 10.42 -17.15
N ASN A 49 2.94 10.97 -17.91
CA ASN A 49 2.45 10.48 -19.21
C ASN A 49 1.68 9.15 -19.16
N LEU A 50 1.33 8.67 -17.98
CA LEU A 50 0.49 7.50 -17.76
C LEU A 50 -0.95 7.95 -17.53
N LYS A 51 -1.92 7.14 -18.01
CA LYS A 51 -3.35 7.38 -17.80
C LYS A 51 -3.83 6.68 -16.55
N LEU A 52 -4.75 7.31 -15.82
CA LEU A 52 -5.48 6.67 -14.74
C LEU A 52 -6.34 5.55 -15.31
N ILE A 53 -6.11 4.30 -14.85
CA ILE A 53 -6.85 3.13 -15.30
C ILE A 53 -7.74 2.53 -14.23
N TRP A 54 -7.45 2.78 -12.96
CA TRP A 54 -8.27 2.38 -11.82
C TRP A 54 -7.99 3.28 -10.62
N ASP A 55 -9.03 3.54 -9.83
CA ASP A 55 -8.92 4.31 -8.60
C ASP A 55 -9.97 3.94 -7.56
N ASP A 56 -9.71 4.32 -6.32
CA ASP A 56 -10.69 4.51 -5.29
C ASP A 56 -10.33 5.76 -4.48
N GLU A 57 -11.23 6.74 -4.49
CA GLU A 57 -11.07 8.03 -3.80
C GLU A 57 -11.76 8.00 -2.43
N PHE A 58 -12.35 6.89 -2.07
CA PHE A 58 -13.02 6.66 -0.79
C PHE A 58 -14.08 7.71 -0.43
N ASP A 59 -14.73 8.26 -1.45
CA ASP A 59 -15.82 9.21 -1.28
C ASP A 59 -17.04 8.58 -0.60
N GLY A 60 -17.83 9.41 0.14
CA GLY A 60 -19.05 9.00 0.76
C GLY A 60 -18.89 8.50 2.19
N THR A 61 -19.86 7.72 2.65
CA THR A 61 -19.95 7.19 4.02
C THR A 61 -20.30 5.71 4.02
N GLY A 62 -20.04 5.03 5.13
CA GLY A 62 -20.40 3.63 5.31
C GLY A 62 -19.26 2.69 4.98
N ARG A 63 -19.49 1.69 4.14
CA ARG A 63 -18.48 0.66 3.84
C ARG A 63 -17.78 0.94 2.52
N PRO A 64 -16.51 0.54 2.38
CA PRO A 64 -15.84 0.49 1.08
C PRO A 64 -16.61 -0.38 0.09
N ASP A 65 -16.47 -0.07 -1.20
CA ASP A 65 -17.16 -0.72 -2.30
C ASP A 65 -16.72 -2.19 -2.45
N ASP A 66 -17.67 -3.12 -2.25
CA ASP A 66 -17.45 -4.56 -2.39
C ASP A 66 -17.13 -4.99 -3.84
N THR A 67 -17.39 -4.15 -4.84
CA THR A 67 -17.00 -4.42 -6.24
C THR A 67 -15.53 -4.11 -6.49
N LYS A 68 -14.94 -3.22 -5.69
CA LYS A 68 -13.52 -2.86 -5.75
C LYS A 68 -12.67 -3.68 -4.78
N TRP A 69 -13.22 -4.02 -3.61
CA TRP A 69 -12.46 -4.63 -2.52
C TRP A 69 -13.05 -5.94 -2.01
N LYS A 70 -12.16 -6.86 -1.65
CA LYS A 70 -12.46 -8.09 -0.91
C LYS A 70 -11.82 -8.00 0.47
N PHE A 71 -12.50 -8.48 1.51
CA PHE A 71 -12.02 -8.46 2.88
C PHE A 71 -11.52 -9.82 3.34
N GLU A 72 -10.47 -9.82 4.14
CA GLU A 72 -10.04 -10.97 4.92
C GLU A 72 -10.84 -11.04 6.24
N THR A 73 -10.98 -12.25 6.77
CA THR A 73 -11.63 -12.51 8.06
C THR A 73 -10.80 -13.46 8.88
N GLY A 74 -10.65 -13.19 10.17
CA GLY A 74 -9.93 -14.07 11.09
C GLY A 74 -8.46 -13.76 11.25
N PHE A 75 -7.76 -14.65 11.93
CA PHE A 75 -6.30 -14.64 11.99
C PHE A 75 -5.72 -15.08 10.65
N GLN A 76 -4.81 -14.33 10.07
CA GLN A 76 -4.33 -14.58 8.70
C GLN A 76 -2.87 -15.03 8.64
N ARG A 77 -1.92 -14.24 9.11
CA ARG A 77 -0.48 -14.45 8.92
C ARG A 77 0.33 -13.94 10.10
N ASN A 78 1.64 -14.24 10.14
CA ASN A 78 2.65 -13.59 10.98
C ASN A 78 2.34 -13.57 12.49
N HIS A 79 1.57 -14.56 12.98
CA HIS A 79 1.12 -14.62 14.39
C HIS A 79 0.48 -13.33 14.90
N GLU A 80 -0.07 -12.51 13.99
CA GLU A 80 -0.71 -11.24 14.32
C GLU A 80 -1.82 -11.43 15.36
N ASP A 81 -2.01 -10.41 16.20
CA ASP A 81 -2.90 -10.53 17.37
C ASP A 81 -4.35 -10.14 17.10
N GLN A 82 -4.61 -9.41 16.01
CA GLN A 82 -5.97 -9.01 15.65
C GLN A 82 -6.73 -10.09 14.91
N TRP A 83 -8.02 -10.10 15.09
CA TRP A 83 -8.99 -10.71 14.19
C TRP A 83 -9.37 -9.71 13.12
N TYR A 84 -9.15 -10.03 11.86
CA TYR A 84 -9.63 -9.21 10.77
C TYR A 84 -11.13 -9.37 10.57
N GLN A 85 -11.82 -8.23 10.42
CA GLN A 85 -13.24 -8.19 10.10
C GLN A 85 -13.59 -6.92 9.33
N LYS A 86 -14.57 -7.04 8.44
CA LYS A 86 -14.99 -5.96 7.54
C LYS A 86 -15.48 -4.70 8.27
N SER A 87 -16.05 -4.83 9.47
CA SER A 87 -16.60 -3.71 10.25
C SER A 87 -15.53 -2.74 10.78
N ASN A 88 -14.24 -3.10 10.69
CA ASN A 88 -13.14 -2.24 11.06
C ASN A 88 -12.64 -1.34 9.91
N ALA A 89 -13.26 -1.43 8.72
CA ALA A 89 -13.00 -0.53 7.61
C ALA A 89 -14.27 0.24 7.25
N TYR A 90 -14.18 1.57 7.17
CA TYR A 90 -15.32 2.45 6.86
C TYR A 90 -14.87 3.75 6.19
N LEU A 91 -15.80 4.37 5.45
CA LEU A 91 -15.64 5.68 4.85
C LEU A 91 -16.10 6.75 5.85
N ASP A 92 -15.27 7.77 6.09
CA ASP A 92 -15.51 8.76 7.15
C ASP A 92 -16.40 9.94 6.72
N GLY A 93 -16.83 9.98 5.46
CA GLY A 93 -17.64 11.06 4.90
C GLY A 93 -16.85 12.33 4.56
N LYS A 94 -15.52 12.23 4.61
CA LYS A 94 -14.59 13.33 4.30
C LYS A 94 -13.59 12.98 3.21
N GLY A 95 -13.88 11.90 2.45
CA GLY A 95 -13.00 11.39 1.40
C GLY A 95 -11.89 10.48 1.93
N HIS A 96 -12.11 9.75 3.01
CA HIS A 96 -11.10 8.83 3.51
C HIS A 96 -11.69 7.46 3.83
N LEU A 97 -10.93 6.42 3.48
CA LEU A 97 -11.04 5.12 4.12
C LEU A 97 -10.34 5.16 5.46
N VAL A 98 -11.01 4.69 6.50
CA VAL A 98 -10.41 4.45 7.81
C VAL A 98 -10.36 2.96 8.09
N ILE A 99 -9.15 2.42 8.29
CA ILE A 99 -8.95 1.10 8.88
C ILE A 99 -8.67 1.32 10.37
N GLU A 100 -9.54 0.78 11.22
CA GLU A 100 -9.49 1.02 12.66
C GLU A 100 -9.13 -0.26 13.42
N GLY A 101 -7.94 -0.27 14.01
CA GLY A 101 -7.56 -1.24 15.03
C GLY A 101 -8.29 -0.93 16.34
N ARG A 102 -8.96 -1.91 16.91
CA ARG A 102 -9.73 -1.78 18.18
C ARG A 102 -9.25 -2.77 19.21
N LYS A 103 -9.23 -2.35 20.47
CA LYS A 103 -9.18 -3.27 21.59
C LYS A 103 -10.59 -3.78 21.86
N GLU A 104 -10.89 -4.92 21.28
CA GLU A 104 -12.24 -5.50 21.25
C GLU A 104 -12.11 -7.02 21.31
N ARG A 105 -12.74 -7.62 22.31
CA ARG A 105 -12.70 -9.06 22.52
C ARG A 105 -13.79 -9.75 21.76
N ILE A 106 -13.42 -10.66 20.85
CA ILE A 106 -14.38 -11.46 20.09
C ILE A 106 -14.06 -12.95 20.23
N LEU A 107 -15.10 -13.80 20.11
CA LEU A 107 -14.93 -15.26 20.08
C LEU A 107 -14.32 -15.67 18.74
N ASN A 108 -13.30 -16.53 18.79
CA ASN A 108 -12.77 -17.19 17.60
C ASN A 108 -13.69 -18.40 17.27
N PRO A 109 -14.43 -18.37 16.17
CA PRO A 109 -15.34 -19.47 15.80
C PRO A 109 -14.58 -20.75 15.43
N ASP A 110 -13.30 -20.63 15.06
CA ASP A 110 -12.46 -21.77 14.65
C ASP A 110 -11.65 -22.35 15.82
N TYR A 111 -11.93 -21.91 17.07
CA TYR A 111 -11.19 -22.34 18.24
C TYR A 111 -11.26 -23.87 18.44
N GLN A 112 -10.09 -24.49 18.57
CA GLN A 112 -9.92 -25.91 18.87
C GLN A 112 -8.97 -26.07 20.03
N PRO A 113 -9.43 -26.52 21.21
CA PRO A 113 -8.58 -26.73 22.38
C PRO A 113 -7.43 -27.70 22.06
N GLY A 114 -6.19 -27.30 22.38
CA GLY A 114 -5.00 -28.12 22.14
C GLY A 114 -4.49 -28.12 20.70
N SER A 115 -5.06 -27.32 19.81
CA SER A 115 -4.58 -27.21 18.42
C SER A 115 -3.15 -26.63 18.38
N SER A 116 -2.29 -27.23 17.54
CA SER A 116 -0.97 -26.67 17.20
C SER A 116 -1.07 -25.52 16.19
N ASP A 117 -2.21 -25.36 15.51
CA ASP A 117 -2.48 -24.25 14.62
C ASP A 117 -2.74 -22.99 15.47
N TRP A 118 -1.84 -22.00 15.38
CA TRP A 118 -1.93 -20.77 16.13
C TRP A 118 -3.20 -19.96 15.83
N LYS A 119 -3.82 -20.14 14.68
CA LYS A 119 -5.10 -19.51 14.30
C LYS A 119 -6.28 -20.11 15.06
N LYS A 120 -6.14 -21.35 15.56
CA LYS A 120 -7.21 -22.11 16.23
C LYS A 120 -6.97 -22.32 17.71
N ASN A 121 -5.77 -22.09 18.23
CA ASN A 121 -5.45 -22.36 19.64
C ASN A 121 -5.89 -21.25 20.59
N ARG A 122 -6.27 -20.07 20.09
CA ARG A 122 -6.77 -18.94 20.85
C ARG A 122 -8.29 -18.91 20.83
N ARG A 123 -8.92 -19.01 22.00
CA ARG A 123 -10.38 -18.99 22.12
C ARG A 123 -10.99 -17.62 21.79
N TYR A 124 -10.24 -16.58 22.05
CA TYR A 124 -10.64 -15.20 21.78
C TYR A 124 -9.53 -14.46 21.02
N ALA A 125 -9.92 -13.53 20.19
CA ALA A 125 -9.09 -12.42 19.78
C ALA A 125 -9.36 -11.25 20.75
N GLU A 126 -8.31 -10.56 21.18
CA GLU A 126 -8.44 -9.41 22.09
C GLU A 126 -8.39 -8.08 21.32
N TYR A 127 -8.11 -8.15 20.03
CA TYR A 127 -8.04 -7.02 19.13
C TYR A 127 -8.73 -7.36 17.81
N THR A 128 -9.30 -6.32 17.17
CA THR A 128 -9.85 -6.43 15.82
C THR A 128 -9.24 -5.37 14.91
N SER A 129 -9.22 -5.64 13.63
CA SER A 129 -8.76 -4.72 12.60
C SER A 129 -9.37 -5.10 11.24
N ALA A 130 -8.93 -4.45 10.15
CA ALA A 130 -9.32 -4.85 8.81
C ALA A 130 -8.12 -5.04 7.89
N SER A 131 -8.31 -5.96 6.96
CA SER A 131 -7.45 -6.19 5.80
C SER A 131 -8.33 -6.32 4.58
N MET A 132 -8.01 -5.57 3.53
CA MET A 132 -8.74 -5.55 2.29
C MET A 132 -7.81 -5.66 1.09
N GLN A 133 -8.27 -6.37 0.08
CA GLN A 133 -7.56 -6.70 -1.15
C GLN A 133 -8.32 -6.12 -2.33
N SER A 134 -7.63 -5.50 -3.29
CA SER A 134 -8.27 -5.07 -4.53
C SER A 134 -8.82 -6.26 -5.32
N ARG A 135 -9.93 -6.06 -6.03
CA ARG A 135 -10.41 -6.98 -7.07
C ARG A 135 -9.82 -6.67 -8.43
N PHE A 136 -9.18 -5.53 -8.54
CA PHE A 136 -8.47 -5.09 -9.72
C PHE A 136 -7.07 -5.69 -9.72
N ILE A 137 -6.66 -6.20 -10.86
CA ILE A 137 -5.34 -6.78 -11.13
C ILE A 137 -4.65 -5.90 -12.16
N TYR A 138 -3.40 -5.59 -11.92
CA TYR A 138 -2.60 -4.82 -12.86
C TYR A 138 -1.17 -5.37 -12.94
N LYS A 139 -0.49 -5.07 -14.02
CA LYS A 139 0.92 -5.38 -14.23
C LYS A 139 1.58 -4.23 -14.96
N TYR A 140 2.69 -3.74 -14.42
CA TYR A 140 3.37 -2.52 -14.84
C TYR A 140 2.53 -1.25 -14.65
N GLY A 141 3.19 -0.10 -14.66
CA GLY A 141 2.58 1.19 -14.44
C GLY A 141 2.99 1.79 -13.10
N LYS A 142 2.14 2.64 -12.55
CA LYS A 142 2.39 3.35 -11.30
C LYS A 142 1.21 3.20 -10.36
N VAL A 143 1.48 2.76 -9.13
CA VAL A 143 0.51 2.81 -8.03
C VAL A 143 0.85 4.00 -7.16
N VAL A 144 -0.16 4.77 -6.79
CA VAL A 144 -0.04 5.91 -5.89
C VAL A 144 -1.11 5.80 -4.80
N VAL A 145 -0.67 5.78 -3.55
CA VAL A 145 -1.55 5.74 -2.39
C VAL A 145 -1.22 6.93 -1.49
N ARG A 146 -2.21 7.77 -1.20
CA ARG A 146 -2.04 8.84 -0.22
C ARG A 146 -2.64 8.41 1.11
N ALA A 147 -1.81 8.36 2.14
CA ALA A 147 -2.22 7.80 3.42
C ALA A 147 -1.49 8.44 4.61
N LYS A 148 -2.18 8.43 5.77
CA LYS A 148 -1.63 8.78 7.08
C LYS A 148 -1.70 7.55 7.99
N ILE A 149 -0.54 7.07 8.41
CA ILE A 149 -0.37 5.82 9.15
C ILE A 149 -0.34 6.03 10.66
N PRO A 150 -0.85 5.08 11.47
CA PRO A 150 -0.61 5.07 12.91
C PRO A 150 0.84 4.64 13.21
N ILE A 151 1.46 5.29 14.20
CA ILE A 151 2.85 5.00 14.65
C ILE A 151 2.86 4.53 16.13
N ALA A 152 1.77 4.00 16.61
CA ALA A 152 1.73 3.48 17.98
C ALA A 152 2.48 2.15 18.09
N SER A 153 3.07 1.88 19.27
CA SER A 153 3.68 0.57 19.52
C SER A 153 2.67 -0.55 19.34
N GLY A 154 3.01 -1.54 18.55
CA GLY A 154 2.16 -2.66 18.17
C GLY A 154 1.31 -2.41 16.91
N SER A 155 1.31 -1.20 16.31
CA SER A 155 0.69 -1.00 15.01
C SER A 155 1.62 -1.45 13.89
N TRP A 156 1.04 -2.09 12.87
CA TRP A 156 1.74 -2.55 11.66
C TRP A 156 0.85 -2.31 10.43
N PRO A 157 0.69 -1.03 10.01
CA PRO A 157 -0.01 -0.69 8.78
C PRO A 157 0.82 -1.08 7.57
N ALA A 158 0.14 -1.51 6.49
CA ALA A 158 0.78 -1.88 5.24
C ALA A 158 0.01 -1.40 4.00
N ILE A 159 0.78 -1.05 2.96
CA ILE A 159 0.39 -0.92 1.57
C ILE A 159 1.29 -1.89 0.81
N TRP A 160 0.73 -2.97 0.31
CA TRP A 160 1.52 -4.02 -0.30
C TRP A 160 0.77 -4.72 -1.42
N GLN A 161 1.45 -5.57 -2.14
CA GLN A 161 0.83 -6.31 -3.24
C GLN A 161 1.52 -7.65 -3.47
N VAL A 162 0.76 -8.60 -4.01
CA VAL A 162 1.25 -9.92 -4.42
C VAL A 162 0.63 -10.35 -5.75
N GLY A 163 1.37 -11.18 -6.49
CA GLY A 163 0.90 -11.74 -7.74
C GLY A 163 -0.26 -12.72 -7.56
N ASN A 164 -1.19 -12.70 -8.49
CA ASN A 164 -2.47 -13.40 -8.43
C ASN A 164 -2.42 -14.89 -8.81
N LEU A 165 -1.43 -15.33 -9.60
CA LEU A 165 -1.46 -16.67 -10.21
C LEU A 165 -0.58 -17.71 -9.51
N TRP A 166 0.46 -17.30 -8.81
CA TRP A 166 1.40 -18.23 -8.21
C TRP A 166 1.35 -18.22 -6.69
N GLU A 167 1.72 -19.36 -6.10
CA GLU A 167 1.86 -19.50 -4.66
C GLU A 167 2.93 -18.52 -4.16
N TRP A 168 2.67 -17.88 -3.01
CA TRP A 168 3.66 -17.06 -2.35
C TRP A 168 4.92 -17.90 -1.98
N PRO A 169 6.15 -17.38 -2.16
CA PRO A 169 6.50 -16.07 -2.71
C PRO A 169 6.80 -16.06 -4.22
N LEU A 170 6.41 -17.11 -4.96
CA LEU A 170 6.68 -17.23 -6.40
C LEU A 170 5.95 -16.16 -7.22
N GLY A 171 4.78 -15.72 -6.76
CA GLY A 171 4.03 -14.62 -7.36
C GLY A 171 4.66 -13.25 -7.16
N GLY A 172 5.69 -13.17 -6.34
CA GLY A 172 6.27 -11.90 -5.90
C GLY A 172 5.46 -11.24 -4.81
N GLU A 173 6.12 -10.37 -4.06
CA GLU A 173 5.51 -9.45 -3.10
C GLU A 173 6.23 -8.12 -3.17
N ILE A 174 5.50 -7.04 -3.14
CA ILE A 174 6.03 -5.68 -3.11
C ILE A 174 5.38 -4.94 -1.95
N ASP A 175 6.18 -4.62 -0.92
CA ASP A 175 5.72 -3.81 0.20
C ASP A 175 6.05 -2.36 -0.09
N ILE A 176 5.07 -1.63 -0.63
CA ILE A 176 5.22 -0.21 -0.96
C ILE A 176 5.47 0.60 0.33
N MET A 177 4.79 0.22 1.40
CA MET A 177 4.97 0.79 2.73
C MET A 177 4.55 -0.22 3.78
N GLU A 178 5.41 -0.44 4.75
CA GLU A 178 5.07 -1.03 6.04
C GLU A 178 5.66 -0.18 7.17
N SER A 179 4.99 -0.16 8.32
CA SER A 179 5.55 0.50 9.50
C SER A 179 5.56 -0.45 10.69
N TYR A 180 6.76 -0.85 11.09
CA TYR A 180 7.02 -1.67 12.27
C TYR A 180 8.45 -1.43 12.78
N PRO A 181 8.78 -1.83 14.04
CA PRO A 181 10.11 -1.57 14.60
C PRO A 181 11.23 -2.26 13.80
N ALA A 182 12.34 -1.54 13.56
CA ALA A 182 13.62 -2.09 13.14
C ALA A 182 14.65 -1.79 14.23
N ASN A 183 15.36 -2.82 14.72
CA ASN A 183 16.32 -2.68 15.84
C ASN A 183 15.71 -1.98 17.06
N GLY A 184 14.45 -2.27 17.36
CA GLY A 184 13.71 -1.72 18.51
C GLY A 184 13.27 -0.26 18.36
N GLN A 185 13.44 0.36 17.17
CA GLN A 185 13.02 1.72 16.87
C GLN A 185 11.95 1.72 15.79
N PRO A 186 10.93 2.62 15.86
CA PRO A 186 9.96 2.77 14.79
C PRO A 186 10.63 3.02 13.43
N ALA A 187 10.19 2.32 12.40
CA ALA A 187 10.77 2.42 11.07
C ALA A 187 9.69 2.30 9.99
N ILE A 188 10.02 2.81 8.81
CA ILE A 188 9.28 2.61 7.56
C ILE A 188 10.08 1.64 6.71
N HIS A 189 9.41 0.61 6.24
CA HIS A 189 9.99 -0.43 5.40
C HIS A 189 9.43 -0.33 3.99
N ALA A 190 10.28 -0.64 3.02
CA ALA A 190 9.94 -0.82 1.62
C ALA A 190 10.68 -2.05 1.11
N ASN A 191 9.96 -3.07 0.64
CA ASN A 191 10.55 -4.37 0.37
C ASN A 191 10.09 -4.95 -0.97
N TYR A 192 10.91 -5.84 -1.51
CA TYR A 192 10.57 -6.73 -2.61
C TYR A 192 10.91 -8.16 -2.19
N CYS A 193 10.04 -9.10 -2.51
CA CYS A 193 10.26 -10.52 -2.26
C CYS A 193 9.92 -11.35 -3.49
N TRP A 194 10.71 -12.39 -3.75
CA TRP A 194 10.47 -13.39 -4.78
C TRP A 194 10.94 -14.75 -4.30
N GLY A 195 10.59 -15.81 -5.01
CA GLY A 195 10.84 -17.16 -4.57
C GLY A 195 12.32 -17.55 -4.50
N ALA A 196 12.73 -18.18 -3.38
CA ALA A 196 14.01 -18.85 -3.22
C ALA A 196 13.95 -20.31 -3.71
N ASP A 197 15.03 -21.09 -3.44
CA ASP A 197 15.11 -22.50 -3.85
C ASP A 197 14.20 -23.43 -3.07
N LYS A 198 13.69 -23.02 -1.92
CA LYS A 198 12.78 -23.82 -1.09
C LYS A 198 11.37 -23.25 -1.14
N ARG A 199 10.37 -24.12 -1.21
CA ARG A 199 8.97 -23.73 -1.08
C ARG A 199 8.74 -22.91 0.19
N TRP A 200 7.93 -21.85 0.11
CA TRP A 200 7.63 -20.89 1.19
C TRP A 200 8.84 -20.10 1.69
N SER A 201 9.91 -20.07 0.91
CA SER A 201 11.11 -19.32 1.22
C SER A 201 11.28 -18.16 0.24
N GLY A 202 11.42 -16.94 0.74
CA GLY A 202 11.58 -15.73 -0.06
C GLY A 202 13.01 -15.21 -0.08
N ILE A 203 13.41 -14.64 -1.21
CA ILE A 203 14.59 -13.77 -1.32
C ILE A 203 14.09 -12.34 -1.19
N TRP A 204 14.68 -11.59 -0.26
CA TRP A 204 14.24 -10.25 0.08
C TRP A 204 15.24 -9.19 -0.32
N LYS A 205 14.75 -8.11 -0.91
CA LYS A 205 15.45 -6.84 -1.05
C LYS A 205 14.72 -5.81 -0.18
N SER A 206 15.22 -5.61 1.03
CA SER A 206 14.57 -4.78 2.04
C SER A 206 15.33 -3.49 2.31
N VAL A 207 14.60 -2.42 2.55
CA VAL A 207 15.10 -1.16 3.08
C VAL A 207 14.24 -0.75 4.26
N ALA A 208 14.88 -0.48 5.41
CA ALA A 208 14.26 0.11 6.58
C ALA A 208 14.82 1.52 6.80
N LYS A 209 13.97 2.52 6.83
CA LYS A 209 14.32 3.89 7.20
C LYS A 209 13.80 4.13 8.63
N PRO A 210 14.64 4.49 9.61
CA PRO A 210 14.16 4.85 10.94
C PRO A 210 13.19 6.03 10.82
N LEU A 211 12.15 6.05 11.64
CA LEU A 211 11.13 7.13 11.60
C LEU A 211 11.76 8.51 11.79
N SER A 212 12.86 8.59 12.55
CA SER A 212 13.63 9.84 12.72
C SER A 212 14.14 10.43 11.41
N TYR A 213 14.44 9.59 10.41
CA TYR A 213 14.85 10.06 9.09
C TYR A 213 13.83 11.04 8.48
N PHE A 214 12.54 10.82 8.74
CA PHE A 214 11.45 11.67 8.27
C PHE A 214 11.13 12.78 9.28
N THR A 215 11.06 12.46 10.57
CA THR A 215 10.65 13.41 11.60
C THR A 215 11.72 14.44 11.94
N ASP A 216 12.98 14.22 11.58
CA ASP A 216 14.03 15.23 11.69
C ASP A 216 13.92 16.30 10.60
N LYS A 217 13.39 15.94 9.44
CA LYS A 217 13.06 16.86 8.36
C LYS A 217 11.76 17.63 8.65
N ASP A 218 10.75 16.95 9.22
CA ASP A 218 9.46 17.51 9.59
C ASP A 218 8.91 16.90 10.88
N LYS A 219 8.93 17.64 11.97
CA LYS A 219 8.46 17.18 13.29
C LYS A 219 6.97 16.79 13.33
N ASN A 220 6.19 17.23 12.35
CA ASN A 220 4.78 16.88 12.21
C ASN A 220 4.53 15.76 11.19
N TRP A 221 5.56 15.13 10.64
CA TRP A 221 5.45 14.12 9.59
C TRP A 221 4.38 13.07 9.91
N VAL A 222 4.40 12.48 11.10
CA VAL A 222 3.45 11.44 11.54
C VAL A 222 1.99 11.90 11.61
N LYS A 223 1.73 13.21 11.55
CA LYS A 223 0.38 13.80 11.60
C LYS A 223 -0.18 14.09 10.22
N LYS A 224 0.64 13.96 9.17
CA LYS A 224 0.31 14.31 7.80
C LYS A 224 0.00 13.08 6.95
N TYR A 225 -0.69 13.31 5.84
CA TYR A 225 -0.77 12.33 4.77
C TYR A 225 0.51 12.37 3.95
N HIS A 226 0.96 11.20 3.49
CA HIS A 226 2.11 11.02 2.63
C HIS A 226 1.72 10.26 1.38
N VAL A 227 2.42 10.53 0.28
CA VAL A 227 2.19 9.87 -1.00
C VAL A 227 3.19 8.74 -1.15
N TRP A 228 2.69 7.52 -1.07
CA TRP A 228 3.43 6.28 -1.24
C TRP A 228 3.26 5.82 -2.69
N ALA A 229 4.35 5.58 -3.38
CA ALA A 229 4.28 5.21 -4.78
C ALA A 229 5.19 4.04 -5.14
N LEU A 230 4.70 3.23 -6.07
CA LEU A 230 5.46 2.21 -6.78
C LEU A 230 5.46 2.56 -8.26
N ASP A 231 6.64 2.70 -8.84
CA ASP A 231 6.85 2.66 -10.28
C ASP A 231 7.31 1.25 -10.67
N TRP A 232 6.53 0.58 -11.52
CA TRP A 232 6.79 -0.77 -11.98
C TRP A 232 6.90 -0.80 -13.50
N SER A 233 8.11 -0.97 -13.99
CA SER A 233 8.40 -1.20 -15.41
C SER A 233 8.91 -2.63 -15.65
N LYS A 234 9.11 -3.00 -16.92
CA LYS A 234 9.75 -4.29 -17.24
C LYS A 234 11.18 -4.39 -16.69
N ASP A 235 11.88 -3.27 -16.52
CA ASP A 235 13.30 -3.26 -16.16
C ASP A 235 13.55 -2.96 -14.68
N MET A 236 12.66 -2.20 -14.05
CA MET A 236 12.88 -1.64 -12.72
C MET A 236 11.59 -1.60 -11.89
N LEU A 237 11.77 -1.82 -10.60
CA LEU A 237 10.82 -1.49 -9.54
C LEU A 237 11.41 -0.35 -8.70
N LYS A 238 10.60 0.67 -8.40
CA LYS A 238 11.02 1.79 -7.53
C LYS A 238 9.91 2.13 -6.56
N ILE A 239 10.22 2.16 -5.27
CA ILE A 239 9.32 2.61 -4.22
C ILE A 239 9.77 3.97 -3.72
N SER A 240 8.85 4.91 -3.62
CA SER A 240 9.10 6.25 -3.12
C SER A 240 8.04 6.70 -2.11
N VAL A 241 8.40 7.64 -1.25
CA VAL A 241 7.50 8.40 -0.39
C VAL A 241 7.70 9.90 -0.65
N ASP A 242 6.61 10.61 -0.90
CA ASP A 242 6.62 12.06 -1.21
C ASP A 242 7.60 12.41 -2.35
N GLY A 243 7.75 11.50 -3.32
CA GLY A 243 8.70 11.63 -4.43
C GLY A 243 10.16 11.29 -4.08
N GLU A 244 10.48 11.01 -2.82
CA GLU A 244 11.81 10.57 -2.42
C GLU A 244 11.96 9.04 -2.58
N LEU A 245 12.95 8.59 -3.36
CA LEU A 245 13.24 7.17 -3.57
C LEU A 245 13.66 6.50 -2.26
N VAL A 246 12.97 5.41 -1.90
CA VAL A 246 13.27 4.60 -0.71
C VAL A 246 13.99 3.31 -1.07
N ASN A 247 13.47 2.56 -2.05
CA ASN A 247 14.04 1.28 -2.48
C ASN A 247 13.86 1.10 -3.99
N GLU A 248 14.84 0.48 -4.63
CA GLU A 248 14.77 0.11 -6.04
C GLU A 248 15.47 -1.22 -6.33
N ILE A 249 15.01 -1.91 -7.37
CA ILE A 249 15.63 -3.13 -7.86
C ILE A 249 15.40 -3.30 -9.35
N SER A 250 16.45 -3.77 -10.08
CA SER A 250 16.27 -4.23 -11.45
C SER A 250 15.55 -5.59 -11.45
N THR A 251 14.52 -5.70 -12.26
CA THR A 251 13.77 -6.95 -12.44
C THR A 251 14.62 -8.08 -13.02
N SER A 252 15.77 -7.77 -13.67
CA SER A 252 16.72 -8.78 -14.10
C SER A 252 17.35 -9.59 -12.95
N LYS A 253 17.17 -9.15 -11.70
CA LYS A 253 17.71 -9.79 -10.48
C LYS A 253 16.65 -10.54 -9.68
N THR A 254 15.39 -10.60 -10.15
CA THR A 254 14.26 -11.09 -9.36
C THR A 254 13.69 -12.41 -9.88
N PHE A 255 14.52 -13.24 -10.50
CA PHE A 255 14.12 -14.58 -10.91
C PHE A 255 13.92 -15.49 -9.69
N ASN A 256 12.83 -16.22 -9.67
CA ASN A 256 12.57 -17.24 -8.68
C ASN A 256 13.65 -18.34 -8.72
N GLY A 257 14.00 -18.87 -7.55
CA GLY A 257 14.91 -20.00 -7.43
C GLY A 257 14.29 -21.33 -7.89
N SER A 258 15.13 -22.36 -8.04
CA SER A 258 14.79 -23.66 -8.61
C SER A 258 13.84 -24.52 -7.77
N GLY A 259 13.74 -24.24 -6.46
CA GLY A 259 13.02 -25.10 -5.50
C GLY A 259 11.61 -24.66 -5.16
N GLY A 260 11.11 -23.61 -5.75
CA GLY A 260 9.85 -22.97 -5.41
C GLY A 260 8.59 -23.74 -5.79
N GLY A 261 8.52 -25.05 -5.52
CA GLY A 261 7.33 -25.85 -5.77
C GLY A 261 6.97 -25.93 -7.25
N ALA A 262 7.92 -26.32 -8.03
CA ALA A 262 7.94 -26.24 -9.48
C ALA A 262 6.95 -27.18 -10.21
N SER A 263 5.69 -27.12 -9.89
CA SER A 263 4.65 -27.47 -10.88
C SER A 263 4.55 -26.42 -12.02
N SER A 264 5.27 -25.31 -11.92
CA SER A 264 5.18 -24.17 -12.84
C SER A 264 6.44 -23.89 -13.65
N GLY A 265 7.35 -24.85 -13.79
CA GLY A 265 8.44 -24.71 -14.79
C GLY A 265 9.52 -23.68 -14.46
N GLY A 266 10.01 -23.65 -13.24
CA GLY A 266 11.30 -23.07 -12.80
C GLY A 266 11.66 -21.66 -13.29
N TYR A 267 12.38 -20.90 -12.47
CA TYR A 267 13.05 -19.62 -12.85
C TYR A 267 12.18 -18.54 -13.44
N GLN A 268 10.88 -18.51 -13.15
CA GLN A 268 10.03 -17.40 -13.60
C GLN A 268 10.30 -16.15 -12.79
N ASN A 269 10.14 -14.99 -13.44
CA ASN A 269 10.30 -13.71 -12.81
C ASN A 269 8.91 -13.12 -12.50
N PRO A 270 8.52 -12.93 -11.23
CA PRO A 270 7.21 -12.38 -10.91
C PRO A 270 7.05 -10.93 -11.36
N PHE A 271 8.14 -10.19 -11.44
CA PHE A 271 8.08 -8.75 -11.74
C PHE A 271 8.37 -8.42 -13.22
N ASN A 272 8.80 -9.39 -14.00
CA ASN A 272 9.00 -9.25 -15.44
C ASN A 272 8.64 -10.55 -16.16
N ASN A 273 7.39 -10.64 -16.62
CA ASN A 273 6.88 -11.76 -17.39
C ASN A 273 5.81 -11.31 -18.38
N ASP A 274 5.61 -12.12 -19.42
CA ASP A 274 4.58 -11.88 -20.43
C ASP A 274 3.37 -12.82 -20.30
N ILE A 275 3.17 -13.37 -19.07
CA ILE A 275 2.07 -14.30 -18.78
C ILE A 275 0.74 -13.53 -18.82
N ASN A 276 -0.17 -14.02 -19.67
CA ASN A 276 -1.49 -13.43 -19.78
C ASN A 276 -2.30 -13.69 -18.50
N GLY A 277 -2.95 -12.63 -17.99
CA GLY A 277 -3.73 -12.68 -16.76
C GLY A 277 -2.89 -12.64 -15.48
N PHE A 278 -1.55 -12.59 -15.56
CA PHE A 278 -0.70 -12.33 -14.41
C PHE A 278 -0.67 -10.84 -14.09
N GLY A 279 -0.76 -10.52 -12.83
CA GLY A 279 -0.60 -9.18 -12.28
C GLY A 279 -0.75 -9.21 -10.77
N ASP A 280 -0.60 -8.06 -10.14
CA ASP A 280 -0.66 -7.93 -8.71
C ASP A 280 -2.00 -7.40 -8.24
N LEU A 281 -2.37 -7.84 -7.04
CA LEU A 281 -3.49 -7.37 -6.25
C LEU A 281 -2.93 -6.47 -5.13
N ILE A 282 -3.60 -5.35 -4.86
CA ILE A 282 -3.20 -4.38 -3.85
C ILE A 282 -3.88 -4.73 -2.52
N TRP A 283 -3.11 -4.78 -1.44
CA TRP A 283 -3.59 -4.93 -0.06
C TRP A 283 -3.41 -3.65 0.74
N LEU A 284 -4.41 -3.36 1.56
CA LEU A 284 -4.40 -2.33 2.59
C LEU A 284 -4.81 -2.98 3.90
N ASN A 285 -3.95 -2.98 4.90
CA ASN A 285 -4.30 -3.53 6.21
C ASN A 285 -3.62 -2.79 7.36
N LEU A 286 -4.18 -2.96 8.52
CA LEU A 286 -3.57 -2.59 9.79
C LEU A 286 -3.44 -3.85 10.64
N ALA A 287 -2.27 -4.48 10.63
CA ALA A 287 -1.95 -5.56 11.55
C ALA A 287 -1.61 -5.00 12.95
N LEU A 288 -1.75 -5.83 13.96
CA LEU A 288 -1.46 -5.48 15.35
C LEU A 288 -0.60 -6.58 15.98
N GLY A 289 0.52 -6.21 16.58
CA GLY A 289 1.44 -7.17 17.20
C GLY A 289 2.10 -8.11 16.18
N GLY A 290 2.03 -9.40 16.46
CA GLY A 290 2.63 -10.44 15.62
C GLY A 290 4.14 -10.41 15.57
N ASP A 291 4.70 -11.06 14.54
CA ASP A 291 6.15 -11.26 14.42
C ASP A 291 6.93 -9.96 14.26
N ASN A 292 6.34 -8.93 13.63
CA ASN A 292 7.02 -7.66 13.34
C ASN A 292 6.47 -6.46 14.11
N GLY A 293 5.14 -6.39 14.40
CA GLY A 293 4.51 -5.20 15.00
C GLY A 293 4.96 -4.90 16.43
N GLY A 294 5.50 -5.91 17.12
CA GLY A 294 5.99 -5.79 18.49
C GLY A 294 4.88 -5.68 19.52
N LYS A 295 5.23 -5.25 20.74
CA LYS A 295 4.29 -5.19 21.86
C LYS A 295 3.22 -4.13 21.62
N ILE A 296 1.95 -4.53 21.72
CA ILE A 296 0.80 -3.64 21.56
C ILE A 296 0.67 -2.71 22.78
N ASN A 297 0.49 -1.42 22.52
CA ASN A 297 0.16 -0.43 23.54
C ASN A 297 -1.37 -0.27 23.65
N ASP A 298 -1.96 -0.89 24.64
CA ASP A 298 -3.40 -0.84 24.90
C ASP A 298 -3.99 0.56 25.08
N LYS A 299 -3.17 1.54 25.47
CA LYS A 299 -3.62 2.93 25.66
C LYS A 299 -3.70 3.71 24.35
N ALA A 300 -3.19 3.15 23.25
CA ALA A 300 -3.18 3.82 21.96
C ALA A 300 -4.46 3.58 21.11
N PHE A 301 -5.35 2.73 21.59
CA PHE A 301 -6.60 2.46 20.87
C PHE A 301 -7.63 3.59 21.01
N PRO A 302 -8.46 3.81 19.94
CA PRO A 302 -8.41 3.13 18.65
C PRO A 302 -7.22 3.61 17.81
N MET A 303 -6.54 2.68 17.15
CA MET A 303 -5.48 2.99 16.19
C MET A 303 -6.09 3.15 14.81
N ARG A 304 -5.86 4.30 14.15
CA ARG A 304 -6.51 4.61 12.88
C ARG A 304 -5.49 4.81 11.77
N TYR A 305 -5.70 4.08 10.69
CA TYR A 305 -5.00 4.21 9.44
C TYR A 305 -5.95 4.87 8.44
N TYR A 306 -5.59 6.06 7.97
CA TYR A 306 -6.39 6.86 7.04
C TYR A 306 -5.80 6.76 5.65
N ILE A 307 -6.61 6.39 4.67
CA ILE A 307 -6.24 6.36 3.26
C ILE A 307 -7.17 7.32 2.50
N ASP A 308 -6.57 8.30 1.80
CA ASP A 308 -7.26 9.31 1.02
C ASP A 308 -7.63 8.76 -0.36
N TYR A 309 -6.66 8.13 -1.03
CA TYR A 309 -6.92 7.49 -2.31
C TYR A 309 -5.94 6.35 -2.61
N VAL A 310 -6.37 5.48 -3.51
CA VAL A 310 -5.53 4.53 -4.24
C VAL A 310 -5.74 4.76 -5.73
N ARG A 311 -4.67 4.96 -6.48
CA ARG A 311 -4.72 5.22 -7.92
C ARG A 311 -3.71 4.38 -8.66
N VAL A 312 -4.11 3.80 -9.80
CA VAL A 312 -3.26 3.01 -10.69
C VAL A 312 -3.23 3.66 -12.06
N TYR A 313 -2.03 3.89 -12.57
CA TYR A 313 -1.76 4.53 -13.85
C TYR A 313 -0.97 3.60 -14.77
N GLN A 314 -1.31 3.59 -16.09
CA GLN A 314 -0.60 2.86 -17.15
C GLN A 314 -0.43 3.69 -18.41
#